data_e6fb644a3033651040e88604b3bb2748
#
_entry.id   e6fb644a3033651040e88604b3bb2748
#
_cell.length_a   1.000
_cell.length_b   1.000
_cell.length_c   1.000
_cell.angle_alpha   90.00
_cell.angle_beta   90.00
_cell.angle_gamma   90.00
#
_symmetry.space_group_name_H-M   'P 1'
#
loop_
_entity.id
_entity.type
_entity.pdbx_description
1 polymer ?
#
loop_
_entity_poly.entity_id
_entity_poly.type
_entity_poly.pdbx_seq_one_letter_code
_entity_poly.pdbx_strand_id
1 'polypeptide(L)'
;MTKIGLTSEEAAQSLQKYGNNALSKPPQQTFFDKLLDNFQDPIIRILIVALLINVVFVYMGYADWIETVGIFVAIILATFVSTLSEYSNENAFQKLQEEASRITCKVWRDGKPVELRIDDIVVGDAVQLESGDKIPVDGLLLEGSLKLDQAALNGESEEAKKKPASPDFSWGAEKIGRASCRERV
;
A
#
# COMPACT_ATOMS: atom_id res chain seq x y z
N MET A 1 20.90 12.96 31.46
CA MET A 1 19.54 12.76 30.97
C MET A 1 19.63 12.45 29.50
N THR A 2 19.36 11.22 29.12
CA THR A 2 19.34 10.81 27.71
C THR A 2 18.20 11.55 27.03
N LYS A 3 18.52 12.32 25.99
CA LYS A 3 17.54 13.05 25.19
C LYS A 3 16.62 12.02 24.50
N ILE A 4 15.39 11.93 24.95
CA ILE A 4 14.40 11.02 24.34
C ILE A 4 13.65 11.81 23.26
N GLY A 5 13.75 11.34 22.02
CA GLY A 5 13.09 11.93 20.86
C GLY A 5 13.87 13.08 20.20
N LEU A 6 13.37 13.49 19.04
CA LEU A 6 13.94 14.59 18.25
C LEU A 6 13.41 15.93 18.72
N THR A 7 14.16 17.00 18.44
CA THR A 7 13.60 18.36 18.45
C THR A 7 12.80 18.62 17.18
N SER A 8 11.95 19.62 17.19
CA SER A 8 11.19 20.03 16.00
C SER A 8 12.12 20.40 14.83
N GLU A 9 13.28 20.98 15.07
CA GLU A 9 14.28 21.30 14.04
C GLU A 9 14.95 20.03 13.47
N GLU A 10 15.32 19.09 14.35
CA GLU A 10 15.90 17.80 13.94
C GLU A 10 14.89 16.96 13.15
N ALA A 11 13.61 17.00 13.53
CA ALA A 11 12.54 16.34 12.81
C ALA A 11 12.35 16.94 11.41
N ALA A 12 12.41 18.27 11.26
CA ALA A 12 12.35 18.92 9.96
C ALA A 12 13.55 18.57 9.06
N GLN A 13 14.76 18.48 9.64
CA GLN A 13 15.95 18.03 8.89
C GLN A 13 15.83 16.57 8.47
N SER A 14 15.32 15.70 9.36
CA SER A 14 15.09 14.29 9.05
C SER A 14 14.05 14.14 7.93
N LEU A 15 12.97 14.93 7.97
CA LEU A 15 11.96 14.96 6.93
C LEU A 15 12.54 15.33 5.55
N GLN A 16 13.42 16.32 5.50
CA GLN A 16 14.08 16.72 4.25
C GLN A 16 15.03 15.65 3.71
N LYS A 17 15.69 14.91 4.60
CA LYS A 17 16.71 13.94 4.24
C LYS A 17 16.13 12.58 3.86
N TYR A 18 15.14 12.11 4.59
CA TYR A 18 14.60 10.75 4.48
C TYR A 18 13.15 10.69 4.00
N GLY A 19 12.46 11.83 3.94
CA GLY A 19 11.03 11.88 3.64
C GLY A 19 10.16 11.55 4.85
N ASN A 20 8.86 11.48 4.61
CA ASN A 20 7.85 11.07 5.59
C ASN A 20 7.52 9.58 5.45
N ASN A 21 6.77 9.04 6.43
CA ASN A 21 6.33 7.64 6.42
C ASN A 21 5.06 7.41 5.58
N ALA A 22 4.67 8.37 4.75
CA ALA A 22 3.50 8.22 3.90
C ALA A 22 3.73 7.14 2.83
N LEU A 23 2.74 6.26 2.67
CA LEU A 23 2.74 5.31 1.57
C LEU A 23 2.62 6.08 0.25
N SER A 24 3.49 5.76 -0.71
CA SER A 24 3.39 6.33 -2.06
C SER A 24 2.02 6.01 -2.64
N LYS A 25 1.22 7.05 -2.87
CA LYS A 25 -0.06 6.86 -3.56
C LYS A 25 0.25 6.53 -5.02
N PRO A 26 -0.25 5.42 -5.57
CA PRO A 26 -0.16 5.18 -6.99
C PRO A 26 -0.85 6.33 -7.74
N PRO A 27 -0.36 6.72 -8.92
CA PRO A 27 -1.00 7.75 -9.73
C PRO A 27 -2.45 7.36 -9.99
N GLN A 28 -3.37 8.28 -9.74
CA GLN A 28 -4.78 8.04 -10.02
C GLN A 28 -4.97 7.95 -11.53
N GLN A 29 -5.36 6.79 -12.01
CA GLN A 29 -5.72 6.59 -13.41
C GLN A 29 -7.16 7.07 -13.62
N THR A 30 -7.38 7.78 -14.71
CA THR A 30 -8.73 8.17 -15.14
C THR A 30 -9.49 6.94 -15.65
N PHE A 31 -10.81 6.98 -15.62
CA PHE A 31 -11.65 5.91 -16.18
C PHE A 31 -11.27 5.57 -17.64
N PHE A 32 -10.95 6.58 -18.43
CA PHE A 32 -10.54 6.41 -19.83
C PHE A 32 -9.16 5.75 -19.98
N ASP A 33 -8.21 6.05 -19.07
CA ASP A 33 -6.90 5.40 -19.09
C ASP A 33 -7.06 3.91 -18.81
N LYS A 34 -7.88 3.55 -17.83
CA LYS A 34 -8.20 2.15 -17.52
C LYS A 34 -8.95 1.45 -18.65
N LEU A 35 -9.86 2.16 -19.31
CA LEU A 35 -10.56 1.61 -20.47
C LEU A 35 -9.58 1.25 -21.59
N LEU A 36 -8.58 2.11 -21.84
CA LEU A 36 -7.53 1.83 -22.81
C LEU A 36 -6.59 0.72 -22.38
N ASP A 37 -6.24 0.66 -21.09
CA ASP A 37 -5.41 -0.40 -20.54
C ASP A 37 -6.10 -1.76 -20.64
N ASN A 38 -7.42 -1.82 -20.49
CA ASN A 38 -8.20 -3.06 -20.66
C ASN A 38 -8.14 -3.63 -22.09
N PHE A 39 -7.88 -2.82 -23.12
CA PHE A 39 -7.59 -3.34 -24.46
C PHE A 39 -6.26 -4.11 -24.53
N GLN A 40 -5.41 -3.97 -23.54
CA GLN A 40 -4.18 -4.75 -23.42
C GLN A 40 -4.39 -6.11 -22.73
N ASP A 41 -5.56 -6.33 -22.15
CA ASP A 41 -5.90 -7.62 -21.53
C ASP A 41 -5.83 -8.75 -22.59
N PRO A 42 -5.14 -9.86 -22.29
CA PRO A 42 -4.99 -10.97 -23.23
C PRO A 42 -6.33 -11.59 -23.64
N ILE A 43 -7.33 -11.58 -22.77
CA ILE A 43 -8.67 -12.12 -23.09
C ILE A 43 -9.35 -11.24 -24.13
N ILE A 44 -9.31 -9.90 -23.93
CA ILE A 44 -9.92 -8.95 -24.88
C ILE A 44 -9.20 -9.00 -26.22
N ARG A 45 -7.87 -9.15 -26.23
CA ARG A 45 -7.10 -9.31 -27.47
C ARG A 45 -7.51 -10.56 -28.26
N ILE A 46 -7.71 -11.68 -27.55
CA ILE A 46 -8.19 -12.93 -28.20
C ILE A 46 -9.57 -12.71 -28.80
N LEU A 47 -10.48 -12.03 -28.09
CA LEU A 47 -11.81 -11.71 -28.59
C LEU A 47 -11.77 -10.77 -29.81
N ILE A 48 -10.88 -9.80 -29.83
CA ILE A 48 -10.68 -8.91 -30.98
C ILE A 48 -10.16 -9.70 -32.18
N VAL A 49 -9.22 -10.62 -31.97
CA VAL A 49 -8.72 -11.51 -33.06
C VAL A 49 -9.84 -12.38 -33.58
N ALA A 50 -10.66 -12.98 -32.69
CA ALA A 50 -11.82 -13.77 -33.08
C ALA A 50 -12.84 -12.93 -33.88
N LEU A 51 -13.08 -11.68 -33.48
CA LEU A 51 -13.95 -10.76 -34.21
C LEU A 51 -13.40 -10.49 -35.61
N LEU A 52 -12.10 -10.24 -35.76
CA LEU A 52 -11.47 -10.00 -37.06
C LEU A 52 -11.60 -11.22 -37.98
N ILE A 53 -11.38 -12.42 -37.45
CA ILE A 53 -11.58 -13.68 -38.22
C ILE A 53 -13.04 -13.82 -38.64
N ASN A 54 -13.98 -13.52 -37.73
CA ASN A 54 -15.41 -13.60 -38.04
C ASN A 54 -15.81 -12.62 -39.16
N VAL A 55 -15.29 -11.39 -39.15
CA VAL A 55 -15.50 -10.38 -40.20
C VAL A 55 -15.02 -10.91 -41.56
N VAL A 56 -13.89 -11.61 -41.63
CA VAL A 56 -13.40 -12.26 -42.85
C VAL A 56 -14.37 -13.33 -43.33
N PHE A 57 -14.91 -14.14 -42.41
CA PHE A 57 -15.88 -15.20 -42.77
C PHE A 57 -17.19 -14.61 -43.28
N VAL A 58 -17.67 -13.49 -42.72
CA VAL A 58 -18.83 -12.75 -43.23
C VAL A 58 -18.57 -12.28 -44.65
N TYR A 59 -17.38 -11.70 -44.90
CA TYR A 59 -17.00 -11.22 -46.24
C TYR A 59 -16.93 -12.36 -47.27
N MET A 60 -16.52 -13.55 -46.83
CA MET A 60 -16.48 -14.75 -47.67
C MET A 60 -17.84 -15.45 -47.82
N GLY A 61 -18.87 -14.96 -47.13
CA GLY A 61 -20.23 -15.52 -47.16
C GLY A 61 -20.43 -16.77 -46.31
N TYR A 62 -19.54 -17.08 -45.37
CA TYR A 62 -19.61 -18.22 -44.46
C TYR A 62 -20.23 -17.91 -43.09
N ALA A 63 -20.45 -16.66 -42.75
CA ALA A 63 -21.03 -16.25 -41.47
C ALA A 63 -22.03 -15.08 -41.68
N ASP A 64 -22.91 -14.88 -40.69
CA ASP A 64 -23.92 -13.84 -40.70
C ASP A 64 -23.48 -12.60 -39.97
N TRP A 65 -23.91 -11.42 -40.44
CA TRP A 65 -23.65 -10.12 -39.79
C TRP A 65 -24.17 -10.06 -38.36
N ILE A 66 -25.20 -10.79 -38.02
CA ILE A 66 -25.81 -10.81 -36.70
C ILE A 66 -24.82 -11.37 -35.67
N GLU A 67 -24.05 -12.40 -36.02
CA GLU A 67 -23.00 -12.97 -35.16
C GLU A 67 -21.88 -11.99 -34.90
N THR A 68 -21.42 -11.28 -35.93
CA THR A 68 -20.38 -10.29 -35.83
C THR A 68 -20.78 -9.14 -34.88
N VAL A 69 -22.00 -8.64 -35.05
CA VAL A 69 -22.55 -7.59 -34.16
C VAL A 69 -22.69 -8.11 -32.72
N GLY A 70 -23.11 -9.35 -32.54
CA GLY A 70 -23.21 -9.99 -31.22
C GLY A 70 -21.86 -10.05 -30.51
N ILE A 71 -20.79 -10.48 -31.21
CA ILE A 71 -19.43 -10.55 -30.66
C ILE A 71 -18.92 -9.14 -30.32
N PHE A 72 -19.14 -8.15 -31.21
CA PHE A 72 -18.74 -6.76 -30.99
C PHE A 72 -19.40 -6.17 -29.75
N VAL A 73 -20.71 -6.33 -29.59
CA VAL A 73 -21.44 -5.87 -28.42
C VAL A 73 -20.95 -6.56 -27.15
N ALA A 74 -20.67 -7.87 -27.21
CA ALA A 74 -20.15 -8.62 -26.08
C ALA A 74 -18.77 -8.09 -25.63
N ILE A 75 -17.87 -7.75 -26.58
CA ILE A 75 -16.56 -7.16 -26.27
C ILE A 75 -16.74 -5.81 -25.56
N ILE A 76 -17.60 -4.93 -26.09
CA ILE A 76 -17.85 -3.61 -25.47
C ILE A 76 -18.39 -3.77 -24.07
N LEU A 77 -19.39 -4.63 -23.86
CA LEU A 77 -19.96 -4.85 -22.54
C LEU A 77 -18.93 -5.44 -21.56
N ALA A 78 -18.17 -6.44 -22.00
CA ALA A 78 -17.14 -7.04 -21.17
C ALA A 78 -16.07 -6.03 -20.74
N THR A 79 -15.58 -5.24 -21.70
CA THR A 79 -14.58 -4.18 -21.42
C THR A 79 -15.13 -3.12 -20.47
N PHE A 80 -16.37 -2.69 -20.70
CA PHE A 80 -17.01 -1.68 -19.85
C PHE A 80 -17.21 -2.18 -18.42
N VAL A 81 -17.73 -3.39 -18.24
CA VAL A 81 -17.95 -3.99 -16.91
C VAL A 81 -16.61 -4.21 -16.19
N SER A 82 -15.59 -4.71 -16.89
CA SER A 82 -14.24 -4.88 -16.34
C SER A 82 -13.68 -3.54 -15.84
N THR A 83 -13.70 -2.51 -16.67
CA THR A 83 -13.23 -1.15 -16.33
C THR A 83 -13.98 -0.59 -15.12
N LEU A 84 -15.30 -0.75 -15.09
CA LEU A 84 -16.12 -0.24 -13.98
C LEU A 84 -15.78 -0.95 -12.67
N SER A 85 -15.58 -2.27 -12.72
CA SER A 85 -15.18 -3.08 -11.56
C SER A 85 -13.80 -2.67 -11.03
N GLU A 86 -12.81 -2.52 -11.91
CA GLU A 86 -11.47 -2.07 -11.52
C GLU A 86 -11.47 -0.67 -10.92
N TYR A 87 -12.19 0.26 -11.54
CA TYR A 87 -12.30 1.63 -11.03
C TYR A 87 -12.95 1.66 -9.65
N SER A 88 -14.00 0.87 -9.44
CA SER A 88 -14.68 0.76 -8.14
C SER A 88 -13.79 0.16 -7.07
N ASN A 89 -13.05 -0.92 -7.40
CA ASN A 89 -12.13 -1.59 -6.49
C ASN A 89 -10.97 -0.69 -6.06
N GLU A 90 -10.42 0.10 -6.99
CA GLU A 90 -9.34 1.03 -6.67
C GLU A 90 -9.80 2.16 -5.77
N ASN A 91 -10.98 2.72 -6.02
CA ASN A 91 -11.56 3.75 -5.14
C ASN A 91 -11.83 3.21 -3.73
N ALA A 92 -12.29 1.96 -3.61
CA ALA A 92 -12.47 1.32 -2.32
C ALA A 92 -11.14 1.11 -1.61
N PHE A 93 -10.11 0.66 -2.32
CA PHE A 93 -8.76 0.48 -1.78
C PHE A 93 -8.15 1.81 -1.29
N GLN A 94 -8.29 2.88 -2.08
CA GLN A 94 -7.79 4.22 -1.69
C GLN A 94 -8.47 4.72 -0.41
N LYS A 95 -9.79 4.53 -0.26
CA LYS A 95 -10.50 4.88 0.98
C LYS A 95 -9.96 4.11 2.19
N LEU A 96 -9.75 2.81 2.05
CA LEU A 96 -9.18 1.99 3.12
C LEU A 96 -7.75 2.44 3.48
N GLN A 97 -6.96 2.82 2.50
CA GLN A 97 -5.61 3.35 2.71
C GLN A 97 -5.63 4.71 3.41
N GLU A 98 -6.55 5.60 3.05
CA GLU A 98 -6.74 6.86 3.74
C GLU A 98 -7.21 6.68 5.19
N GLU A 99 -8.11 5.75 5.45
CA GLU A 99 -8.53 5.41 6.81
C GLU A 99 -7.37 4.85 7.63
N ALA A 100 -6.55 3.99 7.04
CA ALA A 100 -5.36 3.46 7.71
C ALA A 100 -4.32 4.56 8.03
N SER A 101 -4.18 5.57 7.18
CA SER A 101 -3.25 6.68 7.40
C SER A 101 -3.72 7.69 8.46
N ARG A 102 -5.00 7.65 8.86
CA ARG A 102 -5.55 8.50 9.93
C ARG A 102 -5.21 8.04 11.35
N ILE A 103 -4.61 6.85 11.48
CA ILE A 103 -4.19 6.35 12.79
C ILE A 103 -3.11 7.29 13.34
N THR A 104 -3.31 7.76 14.58
CA THR A 104 -2.35 8.57 15.31
C THR A 104 -1.53 7.72 16.26
N CYS A 105 -0.34 8.17 16.59
CA CYS A 105 0.51 7.57 17.60
C CYS A 105 1.18 8.65 18.44
N LYS A 106 1.63 8.31 19.64
CA LYS A 106 2.35 9.21 20.54
C LYS A 106 3.83 9.19 20.23
N VAL A 107 4.39 10.34 19.89
CA VAL A 107 5.81 10.51 19.55
C VAL A 107 6.42 11.52 20.51
N TRP A 108 7.62 11.26 21.00
CA TRP A 108 8.36 12.18 21.84
C TRP A 108 9.11 13.20 20.97
N ARG A 109 8.68 14.46 21.03
CA ARG A 109 9.36 15.61 20.41
C ARG A 109 9.52 16.74 21.40
N ASP A 110 10.65 17.42 21.41
CA ASP A 110 10.98 18.51 22.33
C ASP A 110 10.78 18.14 23.81
N GLY A 111 11.03 16.87 24.16
CA GLY A 111 10.87 16.34 25.52
C GLY A 111 9.42 16.16 25.99
N LYS A 112 8.45 16.19 25.08
CA LYS A 112 7.02 16.00 25.37
C LYS A 112 6.41 14.98 24.42
N PRO A 113 5.43 14.17 24.87
CA PRO A 113 4.65 13.33 23.99
C PRO A 113 3.70 14.20 23.14
N VAL A 114 3.75 14.03 21.83
CA VAL A 114 2.90 14.70 20.84
C VAL A 114 2.17 13.65 20.04
N GLU A 115 0.89 13.83 19.83
CA GLU A 115 0.11 12.95 18.94
C GLU A 115 0.35 13.36 17.49
N LEU A 116 0.87 12.42 16.70
CA LEU A 116 1.14 12.60 15.27
C LEU A 116 0.46 11.50 14.47
N ARG A 117 0.13 11.82 13.22
CA ARG A 117 -0.31 10.81 12.27
C ARG A 117 0.86 9.91 11.89
N ILE A 118 0.58 8.65 11.58
CA ILE A 118 1.61 7.70 11.14
C ILE A 118 2.41 8.25 9.95
N ASP A 119 1.75 8.96 9.04
CA ASP A 119 2.38 9.55 7.86
C ASP A 119 3.40 10.64 8.18
N ASP A 120 3.26 11.31 9.34
CA ASP A 120 4.09 12.45 9.76
C ASP A 120 5.28 12.03 10.63
N ILE A 121 5.44 10.73 10.88
CA ILE A 121 6.59 10.20 11.60
C ILE A 121 7.82 10.23 10.68
N VAL A 122 8.95 10.61 11.24
CA VAL A 122 10.23 10.69 10.55
C VAL A 122 11.29 9.79 11.17
N VAL A 123 12.32 9.49 10.41
CA VAL A 123 13.44 8.68 10.90
C VAL A 123 14.11 9.34 12.11
N GLY A 124 14.22 8.59 13.20
CA GLY A 124 14.80 9.07 14.47
C GLY A 124 13.76 9.52 15.51
N ASP A 125 12.49 9.54 15.18
CA ASP A 125 11.42 9.75 16.15
C ASP A 125 11.37 8.62 17.19
N ALA A 126 11.11 8.97 18.44
CA ALA A 126 10.85 8.00 19.51
C ALA A 126 9.33 7.85 19.71
N VAL A 127 8.80 6.67 19.35
CA VAL A 127 7.37 6.36 19.45
C VAL A 127 7.08 5.69 20.78
N GLN A 128 6.06 6.17 21.48
CA GLN A 128 5.53 5.53 22.67
C GLN A 128 4.43 4.55 22.28
N LEU A 129 4.57 3.31 22.71
CA LEU A 129 3.59 2.24 22.45
C LEU A 129 2.94 1.83 23.77
N GLU A 130 1.63 1.61 23.73
CA GLU A 130 0.84 1.08 24.82
C GLU A 130 0.27 -0.29 24.43
N SER A 131 -0.22 -1.03 25.43
CA SER A 131 -0.82 -2.35 25.17
C SER A 131 -2.07 -2.20 24.28
N GLY A 132 -2.13 -2.96 23.21
CA GLY A 132 -3.20 -2.88 22.21
C GLY A 132 -2.89 -1.99 21.00
N ASP A 133 -1.82 -1.20 21.04
CA ASP A 133 -1.42 -0.36 19.92
C ASP A 133 -0.89 -1.20 18.75
N LYS A 134 -1.11 -0.68 17.54
CA LYS A 134 -0.44 -1.19 16.35
C LYS A 134 0.90 -0.48 16.18
N ILE A 135 1.94 -1.24 15.89
CA ILE A 135 3.25 -0.66 15.58
C ILE A 135 3.15 0.16 14.29
N PRO A 136 3.36 1.49 14.37
CA PRO A 136 3.14 2.37 13.22
C PRO A 136 4.29 2.37 12.21
N VAL A 137 5.50 2.02 12.65
CA VAL A 137 6.74 2.12 11.88
C VAL A 137 7.71 1.01 12.29
N ASP A 138 8.65 0.69 11.42
CA ASP A 138 9.79 -0.16 11.78
C ASP A 138 10.74 0.61 12.70
N GLY A 139 11.23 -0.05 13.74
CA GLY A 139 12.10 0.61 14.71
C GLY A 139 12.81 -0.33 15.65
N LEU A 140 13.59 0.25 16.55
CA LEU A 140 14.27 -0.46 17.63
C LEU A 140 13.56 -0.17 18.95
N LEU A 141 13.40 -1.21 19.77
CA LEU A 141 12.94 -1.04 21.13
C LEU A 141 14.08 -0.41 21.95
N LEU A 142 13.84 0.77 22.49
CA LEU A 142 14.82 1.50 23.32
C LEU A 142 14.69 1.08 24.79
N GLU A 143 13.46 1.03 25.30
CA GLU A 143 13.16 0.71 26.70
C GLU A 143 11.94 -0.17 26.81
N GLY A 144 11.87 -0.98 27.86
CA GLY A 144 10.72 -1.83 28.15
C GLY A 144 10.82 -3.24 27.56
N SER A 145 9.70 -3.94 27.49
CA SER A 145 9.57 -5.24 26.85
C SER A 145 8.26 -5.29 26.10
N LEU A 146 8.27 -5.82 24.88
CA LEU A 146 7.08 -5.97 24.06
C LEU A 146 6.78 -7.44 23.83
N LYS A 147 5.49 -7.76 23.86
CA LYS A 147 4.96 -9.01 23.33
C LYS A 147 4.11 -8.64 22.11
N LEU A 148 4.45 -9.19 20.97
CA LEU A 148 3.87 -8.84 19.69
C LEU A 148 3.05 -10.01 19.16
N ASP A 149 1.82 -9.73 18.78
CA ASP A 149 1.01 -10.67 18.00
C ASP A 149 1.37 -10.53 16.51
N GLN A 150 2.01 -11.56 15.97
CA GLN A 150 2.44 -11.63 14.59
C GLN A 150 1.53 -12.53 13.73
N ALA A 151 0.43 -13.03 14.27
CA ALA A 151 -0.44 -13.97 13.58
C ALA A 151 -0.92 -13.46 12.21
N ALA A 152 -1.13 -12.16 12.10
CA ALA A 152 -1.55 -11.54 10.83
C ALA A 152 -0.46 -11.50 9.74
N LEU A 153 0.83 -11.69 10.12
CA LEU A 153 1.97 -11.60 9.20
C LEU A 153 2.52 -12.97 8.81
N ASN A 154 2.73 -13.84 9.80
CA ASN A 154 3.36 -15.13 9.60
C ASN A 154 2.42 -16.33 9.85
N GLY A 155 1.19 -16.07 10.31
CA GLY A 155 0.21 -17.11 10.66
C GLY A 155 0.49 -17.84 11.97
N GLU A 156 1.55 -17.46 12.72
CA GLU A 156 1.89 -18.08 13.99
C GLU A 156 1.12 -17.41 15.12
N SER A 157 0.44 -18.23 15.94
CA SER A 157 -0.35 -17.76 17.08
C SER A 157 0.50 -17.45 18.33
N GLU A 158 1.81 -17.68 18.28
CA GLU A 158 2.68 -17.40 19.41
C GLU A 158 3.13 -15.95 19.43
N GLU A 159 2.99 -15.31 20.60
CA GLU A 159 3.46 -13.94 20.82
C GLU A 159 4.99 -13.86 20.74
N ALA A 160 5.51 -13.02 19.84
CA ALA A 160 6.92 -12.76 19.75
C ALA A 160 7.37 -11.78 20.86
N LYS A 161 8.30 -12.22 21.71
CA LYS A 161 8.88 -11.36 22.76
C LYS A 161 10.04 -10.57 22.21
N LYS A 162 9.98 -9.24 22.29
CA LYS A 162 11.07 -8.33 21.92
C LYS A 162 11.68 -7.70 23.16
N LYS A 163 13.00 -7.53 23.13
CA LYS A 163 13.82 -6.92 24.19
C LYS A 163 14.50 -5.66 23.65
N PRO A 164 14.88 -4.73 24.52
CA PRO A 164 15.64 -3.55 24.10
C PRO A 164 16.89 -3.93 23.30
N ALA A 165 17.20 -3.11 22.29
CA ALA A 165 18.42 -3.26 21.52
C ALA A 165 19.64 -3.07 22.42
N SER A 166 20.73 -3.85 22.19
CA SER A 166 21.97 -3.64 22.92
C SER A 166 22.59 -2.29 22.56
N PRO A 167 23.33 -1.64 23.50
CA PRO A 167 23.95 -0.33 23.25
C PRO A 167 24.90 -0.30 22.04
N ASP A 168 25.47 -1.47 21.68
CA ASP A 168 26.41 -1.62 20.56
C ASP A 168 25.71 -1.82 19.20
N PHE A 169 24.38 -1.76 19.16
CA PHE A 169 23.64 -1.94 17.93
C PHE A 169 23.74 -0.70 17.05
N SER A 170 24.45 -0.80 15.93
CA SER A 170 24.49 0.24 14.90
C SER A 170 23.60 -0.13 13.71
N TRP A 171 22.74 0.78 13.28
CA TRP A 171 22.02 0.64 12.03
C TRP A 171 23.01 0.73 10.86
N GLY A 172 23.26 -0.37 10.18
CA GLY A 172 23.96 -0.31 8.90
C GLY A 172 23.06 0.37 7.86
N ALA A 173 23.62 1.26 7.08
CA ALA A 173 22.93 2.01 6.03
C ALA A 173 22.16 1.14 5.01
N GLU A 174 22.50 -0.14 4.91
CA GLU A 174 21.86 -1.11 4.04
C GLU A 174 20.53 -1.68 4.55
N LYS A 175 20.20 -1.49 5.84
CA LYS A 175 19.00 -2.09 6.45
C LYS A 175 17.80 -1.14 6.59
N ILE A 176 17.93 0.10 6.19
CA ILE A 176 16.85 1.11 6.24
C ILE A 176 15.69 0.80 5.25
N GLY A 177 15.81 -0.21 4.42
CA GLY A 177 14.80 -0.55 3.42
C GLY A 177 14.16 -1.94 3.50
N ARG A 178 14.49 -2.78 4.50
CA ARG A 178 14.08 -4.19 4.51
C ARG A 178 13.67 -4.81 5.85
N ALA A 179 13.42 -4.04 6.88
CA ALA A 179 12.77 -4.57 8.06
C ALA A 179 11.25 -4.35 7.92
N SER A 180 10.61 -5.17 7.13
CA SER A 180 9.16 -5.29 7.12
C SER A 180 8.72 -5.92 8.44
N CYS A 181 8.37 -5.12 9.41
CA CYS A 181 7.75 -5.57 10.65
C CYS A 181 6.57 -4.68 10.98
N ARG A 182 5.45 -4.85 10.27
CA ARG A 182 4.14 -4.40 10.73
C ARG A 182 3.65 -5.40 11.75
N GLU A 183 4.12 -5.27 12.98
CA GLU A 183 3.71 -6.10 14.09
C GLU A 183 2.67 -5.37 14.94
N ARG A 184 1.71 -6.12 15.50
CA ARG A 184 0.77 -5.59 16.49
C ARG A 184 1.31 -5.85 17.89
N VAL A 185 1.24 -4.87 18.72
CA VAL A 185 1.56 -4.99 20.15
C VAL A 185 0.38 -5.55 20.91
#